data_78734b909e6fb83c70a33c1e93a2c4ef
#
_entry.id   78734b909e6fb83c70a33c1e93a2c4ef
#
_cell.length_a   1.000
_cell.length_b   1.000
_cell.length_c   1.000
_cell.angle_alpha   90.00
_cell.angle_beta   90.00
_cell.angle_gamma   90.00
#
_symmetry.space_group_name_H-M   'P 1'
#
loop_
_entity.id
_entity.type
_entity.pdbx_description
1 polymer ?
#
loop_
_entity_poly.entity_id
_entity_poly.type
_entity_poly.pdbx_seq_one_letter_code
_entity_poly.pdbx_strand_id
1 'polypeptide(L)'
;MVSDTKSPISTMGGLTIVPDCLVADILVNQASLLVLPGAETWHDPKHVAIIEKASALLAVGATVAVICGATVAAANAGLLDSRRHTSNGPGFLDMFSLDYKGQSYYVEAPSVADDHLMTASSTGALLWTKQIIEQLDVFESDTLAYWYDYFRTGDVSHFYALMATLPVQ
;
A
#
# COMPACT_ATOMS: atom_id res chain seq x y z
N MET A 1 -10.49 -10.23 0.40
CA MET A 1 -9.74 -9.89 -0.83
C MET A 1 -10.70 -9.54 -1.96
N VAL A 2 -10.29 -8.61 -2.85
CA VAL A 2 -11.13 -8.12 -3.95
C VAL A 2 -10.49 -8.43 -5.30
N SER A 3 -11.30 -8.73 -6.33
CA SER A 3 -10.88 -8.97 -7.72
C SER A 3 -12.00 -8.59 -8.70
N ASP A 4 -11.68 -8.56 -9.98
CA ASP A 4 -12.66 -8.31 -11.05
C ASP A 4 -13.65 -9.48 -11.24
N THR A 5 -13.25 -10.69 -10.80
CA THR A 5 -14.10 -11.89 -10.82
C THR A 5 -14.01 -12.62 -9.48
N LYS A 6 -15.01 -13.45 -9.17
CA LYS A 6 -14.99 -14.37 -8.01
C LYS A 6 -14.32 -15.72 -8.32
N SER A 7 -13.81 -15.90 -9.52
CA SER A 7 -13.06 -17.10 -9.88
C SER A 7 -11.75 -17.17 -9.12
N PRO A 8 -11.28 -18.36 -8.73
CA PRO A 8 -9.98 -18.53 -8.09
C PRO A 8 -8.85 -17.96 -8.96
N ILE A 9 -7.92 -17.26 -8.33
CA ILE A 9 -6.72 -16.70 -8.95
C ILE A 9 -5.48 -17.38 -8.37
N SER A 10 -4.44 -17.55 -9.18
CA SER A 10 -3.14 -18.05 -8.72
C SER A 10 -2.15 -16.90 -8.55
N THR A 11 -1.50 -16.84 -7.40
CA THR A 11 -0.41 -15.89 -7.16
C THR A 11 0.87 -16.32 -7.91
N MET A 12 1.85 -15.42 -8.00
CA MET A 12 3.19 -15.75 -8.54
C MET A 12 3.86 -16.91 -7.79
N GLY A 13 3.61 -17.07 -6.49
CA GLY A 13 4.12 -18.16 -5.66
C GLY A 13 3.29 -19.45 -5.74
N GLY A 14 2.29 -19.52 -6.63
CA GLY A 14 1.47 -20.73 -6.84
C GLY A 14 0.33 -20.91 -5.83
N LEU A 15 0.08 -19.97 -4.92
CA LEU A 15 -1.07 -20.05 -4.04
C LEU A 15 -2.35 -19.75 -4.81
N THR A 16 -3.40 -20.55 -4.58
CA THR A 16 -4.73 -20.29 -5.09
C THR A 16 -5.53 -19.47 -4.07
N ILE A 17 -6.07 -18.35 -4.52
CA ILE A 17 -6.86 -17.42 -3.72
C ILE A 17 -8.25 -17.31 -4.32
N VAL A 18 -9.27 -17.43 -3.48
CA VAL A 18 -10.66 -17.15 -3.85
C VAL A 18 -11.01 -15.74 -3.35
N PRO A 19 -11.31 -14.79 -4.25
CA PRO A 19 -11.71 -13.44 -3.85
C PRO A 19 -13.03 -13.44 -3.06
N ASP A 20 -13.11 -12.61 -2.02
CA ASP A 20 -14.31 -12.47 -1.18
C ASP A 20 -15.40 -11.66 -1.90
N CYS A 21 -15.00 -10.61 -2.64
CA CYS A 21 -15.92 -9.70 -3.30
C CYS A 21 -15.34 -9.18 -4.63
N LEU A 22 -16.19 -8.54 -5.42
CA LEU A 22 -15.79 -7.88 -6.67
C LEU A 22 -15.32 -6.44 -6.40
N VAL A 23 -14.50 -5.88 -7.30
CA VAL A 23 -14.15 -4.46 -7.32
C VAL A 23 -15.40 -3.58 -7.29
N ALA A 24 -16.45 -3.98 -8.03
CA ALA A 24 -17.72 -3.27 -8.08
C ALA A 24 -18.44 -3.23 -6.71
N ASP A 25 -18.24 -4.23 -5.87
CA ASP A 25 -18.88 -4.36 -4.55
C ASP A 25 -18.25 -3.44 -3.48
N ILE A 26 -17.10 -2.80 -3.76
CA ILE A 26 -16.45 -1.89 -2.81
C ILE A 26 -17.36 -0.67 -2.56
N LEU A 27 -17.80 -0.54 -1.34
CA LEU A 27 -18.54 0.63 -0.85
C LEU A 27 -17.56 1.66 -0.33
N VAL A 28 -17.35 2.72 -1.10
CA VAL A 28 -16.33 3.77 -0.83
C VAL A 28 -16.50 4.41 0.56
N ASN A 29 -17.74 4.57 1.03
CA ASN A 29 -18.05 5.14 2.34
C ASN A 29 -17.93 4.17 3.52
N GLN A 30 -17.55 2.91 3.28
CA GLN A 30 -17.40 1.88 4.30
C GLN A 30 -15.99 1.28 4.37
N ALA A 31 -15.17 1.56 3.36
CA ALA A 31 -13.80 1.05 3.32
C ALA A 31 -12.84 2.07 3.96
N SER A 32 -12.08 1.62 4.95
CA SER A 32 -11.06 2.44 5.63
C SER A 32 -9.70 2.37 4.95
N LEU A 33 -9.41 1.26 4.26
CA LEU A 33 -8.12 0.99 3.63
C LEU A 33 -8.30 0.18 2.34
N LEU A 34 -7.57 0.58 1.29
CA LEU A 34 -7.33 -0.21 0.10
C LEU A 34 -5.82 -0.46 -0.05
N VAL A 35 -5.43 -1.73 -0.10
CA VAL A 35 -4.04 -2.15 -0.33
C VAL A 35 -3.89 -2.67 -1.75
N LEU A 36 -2.98 -2.08 -2.53
CA LEU A 36 -2.62 -2.51 -3.88
C LEU A 36 -1.21 -3.12 -3.87
N PRO A 37 -1.09 -4.46 -3.93
CA PRO A 37 0.19 -5.16 -3.85
C PRO A 37 1.01 -4.98 -5.12
N GLY A 38 2.31 -5.23 -5.04
CA GLY A 38 3.21 -5.21 -6.17
C GLY A 38 2.86 -6.31 -7.19
N ALA A 39 2.82 -5.92 -8.48
CA ALA A 39 2.69 -6.82 -9.61
C ALA A 39 3.27 -6.16 -10.87
N GLU A 40 3.59 -6.96 -11.87
CA GLU A 40 4.06 -6.47 -13.17
C GLU A 40 2.90 -6.07 -14.10
N THR A 41 1.70 -6.51 -13.77
CA THR A 41 0.51 -6.34 -14.64
C THR A 41 -0.23 -5.01 -14.44
N TRP A 42 0.23 -4.11 -13.59
CA TRP A 42 -0.46 -2.86 -13.26
C TRP A 42 -0.66 -1.89 -14.43
N HIS A 43 0.04 -2.10 -15.55
CA HIS A 43 -0.18 -1.37 -16.80
C HIS A 43 -1.34 -1.93 -17.64
N ASP A 44 -1.92 -3.09 -17.26
CA ASP A 44 -3.04 -3.70 -17.99
C ASP A 44 -4.32 -2.88 -17.76
N PRO A 45 -5.06 -2.49 -18.84
CA PRO A 45 -6.31 -1.75 -18.72
C PRO A 45 -7.39 -2.40 -17.84
N LYS A 46 -7.32 -3.71 -17.60
CA LYS A 46 -8.27 -4.40 -16.70
C LYS A 46 -8.23 -3.85 -15.25
N HIS A 47 -7.12 -3.22 -14.84
CA HIS A 47 -6.98 -2.66 -13.50
C HIS A 47 -7.56 -1.24 -13.34
N VAL A 48 -8.12 -0.63 -14.40
CA VAL A 48 -8.69 0.73 -14.34
C VAL A 48 -9.77 0.84 -13.26
N ALA A 49 -10.67 -0.14 -13.16
CA ALA A 49 -11.77 -0.11 -12.20
C ALA A 49 -11.30 -0.04 -10.73
N ILE A 50 -10.25 -0.78 -10.34
CA ILE A 50 -9.73 -0.72 -8.96
C ILE A 50 -8.98 0.60 -8.70
N ILE A 51 -8.35 1.18 -9.71
CA ILE A 51 -7.66 2.47 -9.59
C ILE A 51 -8.67 3.62 -9.49
N GLU A 52 -9.80 3.56 -10.19
CA GLU A 52 -10.92 4.49 -9.99
C GLU A 52 -11.49 4.40 -8.57
N LYS A 53 -11.61 3.19 -8.02
CA LYS A 53 -11.97 2.99 -6.61
C LYS A 53 -10.93 3.58 -5.66
N ALA A 54 -9.63 3.44 -5.93
CA ALA A 54 -8.57 4.06 -5.14
C ALA A 54 -8.71 5.59 -5.14
N SER A 55 -8.95 6.22 -6.29
CA SER A 55 -9.20 7.65 -6.41
C SER A 55 -10.42 8.09 -5.59
N ALA A 56 -11.53 7.35 -5.68
CA ALA A 56 -12.76 7.64 -4.95
C ALA A 56 -12.58 7.49 -3.42
N LEU A 57 -11.81 6.49 -2.98
CA LEU A 57 -11.48 6.27 -1.57
C LEU A 57 -10.65 7.43 -1.00
N LEU A 58 -9.60 7.87 -1.72
CA LEU A 58 -8.81 9.05 -1.33
C LEU A 58 -9.69 10.31 -1.21
N ALA A 59 -10.65 10.47 -2.12
CA ALA A 59 -11.55 11.65 -2.13
C ALA A 59 -12.47 11.72 -0.89
N VAL A 60 -12.75 10.59 -0.23
CA VAL A 60 -13.53 10.53 1.01
C VAL A 60 -12.68 10.38 2.26
N GLY A 61 -11.35 10.48 2.16
CA GLY A 61 -10.42 10.39 3.29
C GLY A 61 -10.12 8.95 3.74
N ALA A 62 -10.43 7.94 2.92
CA ALA A 62 -9.98 6.58 3.17
C ALA A 62 -8.52 6.40 2.73
N THR A 63 -7.81 5.50 3.39
CA THR A 63 -6.39 5.26 3.11
C THR A 63 -6.21 4.36 1.87
N VAL A 64 -5.30 4.76 0.99
CA VAL A 64 -4.85 3.94 -0.14
C VAL A 64 -3.35 3.69 -0.01
N ALA A 65 -2.97 2.43 -0.01
CA ALA A 65 -1.59 2.01 0.16
C ALA A 65 -1.13 1.20 -1.06
N VAL A 66 -0.13 1.71 -1.79
CA VAL A 66 0.39 1.12 -3.02
C VAL A 66 1.88 0.80 -2.88
N ILE A 67 2.32 -0.34 -3.39
CA ILE A 67 3.71 -0.77 -3.29
C ILE A 67 4.26 -1.27 -4.62
N CYS A 68 5.52 -1.01 -4.90
CA CYS A 68 6.26 -1.54 -6.06
C CYS A 68 5.56 -1.17 -7.38
N GLY A 69 5.23 -2.15 -8.25
CA GLY A 69 4.56 -1.92 -9.54
C GLY A 69 3.21 -1.20 -9.43
N ALA A 70 2.48 -1.31 -8.30
CA ALA A 70 1.21 -0.59 -8.11
C ALA A 70 1.38 0.94 -8.11
N THR A 71 2.58 1.46 -7.80
CA THR A 71 2.88 2.90 -7.90
C THR A 71 2.81 3.41 -9.34
N VAL A 72 3.05 2.56 -10.35
CA VAL A 72 2.90 2.91 -11.76
C VAL A 72 1.43 3.18 -12.09
N ALA A 73 0.52 2.33 -11.60
CA ALA A 73 -0.91 2.54 -11.80
C ALA A 73 -1.41 3.81 -11.11
N ALA A 74 -0.91 4.09 -9.90
CA ALA A 74 -1.19 5.34 -9.20
C ALA A 74 -0.66 6.57 -9.96
N ALA A 75 0.54 6.48 -10.56
CA ALA A 75 1.12 7.54 -11.39
C ALA A 75 0.28 7.77 -12.66
N ASN A 76 -0.09 6.71 -13.38
CA ASN A 76 -0.93 6.79 -14.58
C ASN A 76 -2.31 7.43 -14.31
N ALA A 77 -2.82 7.27 -13.09
CA ALA A 77 -4.07 7.88 -12.65
C ALA A 77 -3.91 9.32 -12.13
N GLY A 78 -2.69 9.90 -12.15
CA GLY A 78 -2.40 11.23 -11.64
C GLY A 78 -2.47 11.37 -10.12
N LEU A 79 -2.56 10.26 -9.37
CA LEU A 79 -2.65 10.29 -7.91
C LEU A 79 -1.38 10.80 -7.24
N LEU A 80 -0.25 10.76 -7.96
CA LEU A 80 1.07 11.16 -7.49
C LEU A 80 1.48 12.56 -7.94
N ASP A 81 0.71 13.22 -8.81
CA ASP A 81 1.11 14.47 -9.46
C ASP A 81 1.26 15.67 -8.51
N SER A 82 0.62 15.61 -7.35
CA SER A 82 0.63 16.69 -6.35
C SER A 82 0.87 16.21 -4.91
N ARG A 83 1.32 14.97 -4.74
CA ARG A 83 1.55 14.34 -3.42
C ARG A 83 2.98 13.83 -3.30
N ARG A 84 3.55 13.98 -2.11
CA ARG A 84 4.84 13.33 -1.82
C ARG A 84 4.67 11.82 -1.92
N HIS A 85 5.59 11.18 -2.63
CA HIS A 85 5.52 9.74 -2.90
C HIS A 85 6.90 9.16 -3.17
N THR A 86 6.97 7.85 -3.19
CA THR A 86 8.14 7.08 -3.61
C THR A 86 7.73 5.92 -4.52
N SER A 87 8.71 5.25 -5.08
CA SER A 87 8.57 4.04 -5.88
C SER A 87 9.85 3.21 -5.82
N ASN A 88 10.11 2.36 -6.80
CA ASN A 88 11.27 1.46 -6.85
C ASN A 88 12.63 2.15 -7.09
N GLY A 89 12.65 3.46 -7.21
CA GLY A 89 13.86 4.27 -7.35
C GLY A 89 13.63 5.51 -8.23
N PRO A 90 14.54 6.49 -8.20
CA PRO A 90 14.48 7.65 -9.08
C PRO A 90 14.41 7.23 -10.55
N GLY A 91 13.50 7.85 -11.33
CA GLY A 91 13.29 7.54 -12.74
C GLY A 91 12.45 6.30 -13.04
N PHE A 92 12.11 5.47 -12.04
CA PHE A 92 11.27 4.29 -12.26
C PHE A 92 9.89 4.67 -12.82
N LEU A 93 9.24 5.66 -12.23
CA LEU A 93 7.92 6.11 -12.70
C LEU A 93 8.01 6.77 -14.10
N ASP A 94 9.06 7.52 -14.40
CA ASP A 94 9.25 8.12 -15.73
C ASP A 94 9.41 7.05 -16.82
N MET A 95 9.99 5.91 -16.47
CA MET A 95 10.19 4.79 -17.42
C MET A 95 8.88 4.05 -17.74
N PHE A 96 7.99 3.91 -16.78
CA PHE A 96 6.80 3.04 -16.87
C PHE A 96 5.46 3.80 -16.92
N SER A 97 5.46 5.12 -16.75
CA SER A 97 4.27 5.97 -16.77
C SER A 97 4.54 7.23 -17.60
N LEU A 98 4.06 7.24 -18.84
CA LEU A 98 4.28 8.35 -19.76
C LEU A 98 3.54 9.64 -19.35
N ASP A 99 2.47 9.52 -18.59
CA ASP A 99 1.63 10.64 -18.13
C ASP A 99 2.00 11.14 -16.74
N TYR A 100 3.01 10.55 -16.09
CA TYR A 100 3.44 10.94 -14.75
C TYR A 100 4.01 12.38 -14.73
N LYS A 101 3.51 13.19 -13.79
CA LYS A 101 3.87 14.61 -13.62
C LYS A 101 4.31 14.95 -12.19
N GLY A 102 4.52 13.94 -11.36
CA GLY A 102 4.83 14.11 -9.94
C GLY A 102 6.31 14.20 -9.59
N GLN A 103 7.22 14.41 -10.55
CA GLN A 103 8.68 14.37 -10.33
C GLN A 103 9.14 15.28 -9.18
N SER A 104 8.54 16.46 -9.04
CA SER A 104 8.87 17.42 -7.98
C SER A 104 8.43 17.00 -6.58
N TYR A 105 7.56 16.01 -6.49
CA TYR A 105 7.05 15.43 -5.23
C TYR A 105 7.69 14.10 -4.89
N TYR A 106 8.55 13.57 -5.78
CA TYR A 106 9.23 12.31 -5.53
C TYR A 106 10.20 12.44 -4.35
N VAL A 107 10.16 11.45 -3.46
CA VAL A 107 11.05 11.35 -2.29
C VAL A 107 11.80 10.01 -2.36
N GLU A 108 13.12 10.06 -2.33
CA GLU A 108 13.95 8.87 -2.27
C GLU A 108 13.94 8.30 -0.84
N ALA A 109 12.98 7.42 -0.59
CA ALA A 109 12.77 6.75 0.69
C ALA A 109 12.16 5.35 0.46
N PRO A 110 12.31 4.42 1.41
CA PRO A 110 11.70 3.09 1.28
C PRO A 110 10.17 3.14 1.22
N SER A 111 9.56 4.06 1.97
CA SER A 111 8.12 4.33 1.96
C SER A 111 7.86 5.79 2.29
N VAL A 112 6.79 6.34 1.73
CA VAL A 112 6.31 7.71 1.96
C VAL A 112 4.81 7.65 2.21
N ALA A 113 4.38 8.28 3.30
CA ALA A 113 2.98 8.58 3.58
C ALA A 113 2.75 10.08 3.35
N ASP A 114 1.73 10.43 2.59
CA ASP A 114 1.28 11.79 2.38
C ASP A 114 -0.25 11.83 2.47
N ASP A 115 -0.75 12.38 3.57
CA ASP A 115 -2.16 12.33 3.93
C ASP A 115 -2.66 10.87 3.96
N HIS A 116 -3.62 10.51 3.15
CA HIS A 116 -4.21 9.18 3.05
C HIS A 116 -3.58 8.29 1.96
N LEU A 117 -2.56 8.77 1.25
CA LEU A 117 -1.85 7.97 0.23
C LEU A 117 -0.49 7.51 0.78
N MET A 118 -0.27 6.21 0.74
CA MET A 118 0.99 5.58 1.13
C MET A 118 1.61 4.87 -0.06
N THR A 119 2.85 5.21 -0.36
CA THR A 119 3.61 4.61 -1.46
C THR A 119 4.87 3.94 -0.92
N ALA A 120 5.31 2.84 -1.52
CA ALA A 120 6.54 2.18 -1.12
C ALA A 120 7.29 1.55 -2.30
N SER A 121 8.61 1.45 -2.16
CA SER A 121 9.45 0.61 -3.00
C SER A 121 9.24 -0.87 -2.68
N SER A 122 9.70 -1.77 -3.54
CA SER A 122 9.68 -3.22 -3.30
C SER A 122 10.40 -3.63 -2.01
N THR A 123 11.38 -2.85 -1.56
CA THR A 123 12.13 -3.11 -0.33
C THR A 123 11.56 -2.38 0.89
N GLY A 124 10.57 -1.52 0.71
CA GLY A 124 9.99 -0.67 1.74
C GLY A 124 8.85 -1.29 2.53
N ALA A 125 8.52 -2.57 2.31
CA ALA A 125 7.31 -3.22 2.84
C ALA A 125 7.15 -3.08 4.37
N LEU A 126 8.23 -3.21 5.15
CA LEU A 126 8.16 -3.15 6.60
C LEU A 126 7.79 -1.73 7.10
N LEU A 127 8.44 -0.69 6.56
CA LEU A 127 8.12 0.70 6.92
C LEU A 127 6.71 1.07 6.43
N TRP A 128 6.34 0.65 5.23
CA TRP A 128 5.02 0.84 4.66
C TRP A 128 3.91 0.22 5.53
N THR A 129 4.12 -1.02 6.00
CA THR A 129 3.20 -1.68 6.91
C THR A 129 3.10 -0.92 8.24
N LYS A 130 4.23 -0.44 8.80
CA LYS A 130 4.21 0.41 9.99
C LYS A 130 3.32 1.64 9.79
N GLN A 131 3.49 2.36 8.68
CA GLN A 131 2.72 3.56 8.36
C GLN A 131 1.22 3.27 8.20
N ILE A 132 0.86 2.12 7.60
CA ILE A 132 -0.55 1.68 7.49
C ILE A 132 -1.15 1.43 8.87
N ILE A 133 -0.46 0.69 9.75
CA ILE A 133 -0.92 0.39 11.11
C ILE A 133 -1.09 1.68 11.92
N GLU A 134 -0.14 2.62 11.79
CA GLU A 134 -0.16 3.93 12.43
C GLU A 134 -1.38 4.76 11.96
N GLN A 135 -1.61 4.83 10.65
CA GLN A 135 -2.74 5.56 10.06
C GLN A 135 -4.11 5.01 10.49
N LEU A 136 -4.19 3.71 10.70
CA LEU A 136 -5.42 3.03 11.12
C LEU A 136 -5.62 3.00 12.65
N ASP A 137 -4.65 3.54 13.41
CA ASP A 137 -4.65 3.56 14.88
C ASP A 137 -4.92 2.16 15.49
N VAL A 138 -4.27 1.13 14.91
CA VAL A 138 -4.48 -0.28 15.32
C VAL A 138 -3.69 -0.62 16.57
N PHE A 139 -2.50 -0.03 16.73
CA PHE A 139 -1.62 -0.21 17.87
C PHE A 139 -1.34 1.11 18.56
N GLU A 140 -1.22 1.08 19.87
CA GLU A 140 -0.60 2.16 20.63
C GLU A 140 0.84 2.41 20.12
N SER A 141 1.31 3.65 20.21
CA SER A 141 2.59 4.07 19.62
C SER A 141 3.79 3.25 20.09
N ASP A 142 3.85 2.89 21.37
CA ASP A 142 4.95 2.07 21.92
C ASP A 142 4.89 0.63 21.38
N THR A 143 3.69 0.05 21.30
CA THR A 143 3.48 -1.28 20.71
C THR A 143 3.94 -1.31 19.26
N LEU A 144 3.56 -0.29 18.47
CA LEU A 144 3.96 -0.18 17.08
C LEU A 144 5.47 0.02 16.92
N ALA A 145 6.09 0.81 17.80
CA ALA A 145 7.54 1.02 17.80
C ALA A 145 8.29 -0.29 18.07
N TYR A 146 7.91 -1.03 19.11
CA TYR A 146 8.53 -2.32 19.43
C TYR A 146 8.31 -3.36 18.34
N TRP A 147 7.10 -3.42 17.75
CA TRP A 147 6.82 -4.28 16.61
C TRP A 147 7.77 -3.95 15.44
N TYR A 148 7.85 -2.70 15.04
CA TYR A 148 8.69 -2.26 13.93
C TYR A 148 10.18 -2.54 14.17
N ASP A 149 10.68 -2.19 15.37
CA ASP A 149 12.09 -2.37 15.71
C ASP A 149 12.47 -3.85 15.80
N TYR A 150 11.59 -4.72 16.31
CA TYR A 150 11.81 -6.16 16.28
C TYR A 150 11.99 -6.68 14.86
N PHE A 151 11.07 -6.39 13.96
CA PHE A 151 11.18 -6.88 12.57
C PHE A 151 12.31 -6.21 11.78
N ARG A 152 12.69 -5.00 12.12
CA ARG A 152 13.79 -4.28 11.50
C ARG A 152 15.17 -4.76 11.93
N THR A 153 15.34 -5.13 13.20
CA THR A 153 16.66 -5.42 13.81
C THR A 153 16.88 -6.90 14.11
N GLY A 154 15.82 -7.66 14.36
CA GLY A 154 15.90 -9.02 14.90
C GLY A 154 16.30 -9.08 16.38
N ASP A 155 16.39 -7.94 17.07
CA ASP A 155 16.77 -7.91 18.49
C ASP A 155 15.62 -8.41 19.37
N VAL A 156 15.88 -9.48 20.13
CA VAL A 156 14.91 -10.15 21.00
C VAL A 156 14.38 -9.24 22.12
N SER A 157 15.12 -8.21 22.51
CA SER A 157 14.67 -7.25 23.52
C SER A 157 13.40 -6.51 23.08
N HIS A 158 13.29 -6.18 21.78
CA HIS A 158 12.08 -5.57 21.21
C HIS A 158 10.90 -6.55 21.18
N PHE A 159 11.15 -7.85 20.99
CA PHE A 159 10.09 -8.85 21.09
C PHE A 159 9.48 -8.90 22.50
N TYR A 160 10.31 -8.96 23.54
CA TYR A 160 9.82 -8.97 24.91
C TYR A 160 9.09 -7.67 25.28
N ALA A 161 9.61 -6.52 24.83
CA ALA A 161 8.94 -5.24 25.01
C ALA A 161 7.57 -5.21 24.30
N LEU A 162 7.49 -5.70 23.06
CA LEU A 162 6.22 -5.86 22.32
C LEU A 162 5.23 -6.74 23.09
N MET A 163 5.67 -7.92 23.52
CA MET A 163 4.78 -8.84 24.27
C MET A 163 4.24 -8.24 25.55
N ALA A 164 5.01 -7.37 26.22
CA ALA A 164 4.57 -6.69 27.43
C ALA A 164 3.49 -5.62 27.21
N THR A 165 3.34 -5.13 25.96
CA THR A 165 2.30 -4.14 25.61
C THR A 165 1.01 -4.77 25.11
N LEU A 166 1.03 -6.07 24.73
CA LEU A 166 -0.15 -6.75 24.22
C LEU A 166 -1.08 -7.19 25.38
N PRO A 167 -2.41 -7.17 25.18
CA PRO A 167 -3.34 -7.66 26.20
C PRO A 167 -3.09 -9.15 26.46
N VAL A 168 -3.08 -9.52 27.74
CA VAL A 168 -3.02 -10.94 28.16
C VAL A 168 -4.31 -11.62 27.71
N GLN A 169 -4.16 -12.66 26.89
CA GLN A 169 -5.29 -13.49 26.44
C GLN A 169 -5.75 -14.45 27.54
#